data_7331eb0885485e7b7f6ee7088b2def5d
#
_entry.id   7331eb0885485e7b7f6ee7088b2def5d
#
_cell.length_a   1.000
_cell.length_b   1.000
_cell.length_c   1.000
_cell.angle_alpha   90.00
_cell.angle_beta   90.00
_cell.angle_gamma   90.00
#
_symmetry.space_group_name_H-M   'P 1'
#
loop_
_entity.id
_entity.type
_entity.pdbx_description
1 polymer ?
#
loop_
_entity_poly.entity_id
_entity_poly.type
_entity_poly.pdbx_seq_one_letter_code
_entity_poly.pdbx_strand_id
1 'polypeptide(L)'
;AMQEAALGLDCHSIAADFRGVNNSGGFHDDGDSERLDLAAACELSDLIAPEVPIIMTGYSFGSVVGLNVSNPWIAGWIAVAPPAQMMKSVPSAANSPRPKIVIAAEHDQFTTPDEMAAAVSTWSNCEIISAPGVDHSFAVNAASLCNTALSRLLETIS
;
A
#
# COMPACT_ATOMS: atom_id res chain seq x y z
N ALA A 1 5.68 -8.67 -8.30
CA ALA A 1 4.22 -8.69 -8.51
C ALA A 1 3.68 -7.27 -8.76
N MET A 2 3.73 -6.32 -7.78
CA MET A 2 3.14 -4.98 -7.97
C MET A 2 3.83 -4.19 -9.10
N GLN A 3 5.16 -4.19 -9.16
CA GLN A 3 5.91 -3.52 -10.24
C GLN A 3 5.63 -4.13 -11.62
N GLU A 4 5.44 -5.44 -11.70
CA GLU A 4 5.04 -6.13 -12.94
C GLU A 4 3.61 -5.75 -13.35
N ALA A 5 2.69 -5.64 -12.39
CA ALA A 5 1.34 -5.17 -12.64
C ALA A 5 1.35 -3.71 -13.14
N ALA A 6 2.14 -2.85 -12.52
CA ALA A 6 2.30 -1.46 -12.95
C ALA A 6 2.80 -1.36 -14.40
N LEU A 7 3.85 -2.11 -14.74
CA LEU A 7 4.39 -2.16 -16.09
C LEU A 7 3.35 -2.66 -17.11
N GLY A 8 2.56 -3.67 -16.75
CA GLY A 8 1.50 -4.21 -17.61
C GLY A 8 0.32 -3.26 -17.84
N LEU A 9 0.17 -2.23 -17.00
CA LEU A 9 -0.88 -1.22 -17.06
C LEU A 9 -0.35 0.17 -17.46
N ASP A 10 0.83 0.22 -18.08
CA ASP A 10 1.49 1.45 -18.55
C ASP A 10 1.73 2.48 -17.42
N CYS A 11 2.01 1.97 -16.22
CA CYS A 11 2.37 2.77 -15.07
C CYS A 11 3.87 2.68 -14.77
N HIS A 12 4.49 3.81 -14.47
CA HIS A 12 5.83 3.82 -13.90
C HIS A 12 5.79 3.39 -12.43
N SER A 13 6.87 2.80 -11.93
CA SER A 13 6.98 2.45 -10.53
C SER A 13 8.33 2.87 -9.94
N ILE A 14 8.28 3.39 -8.72
CA ILE A 14 9.46 3.68 -7.90
C ILE A 14 9.38 2.78 -6.67
N ALA A 15 10.46 2.07 -6.37
CA ALA A 15 10.61 1.33 -5.13
C ALA A 15 11.92 1.76 -4.46
N ALA A 16 11.85 1.95 -3.15
CA ALA A 16 13.01 2.34 -2.35
C ALA A 16 13.15 1.39 -1.15
N ASP A 17 14.39 1.11 -0.78
CA ASP A 17 14.68 0.47 0.49
C ASP A 17 14.48 1.48 1.63
N PHE A 18 13.75 1.08 2.66
CA PHE A 18 13.62 1.91 3.86
C PHE A 18 14.97 2.14 4.52
N ARG A 19 15.04 3.19 5.33
CA ARG A 19 16.21 3.49 6.17
C ARG A 19 16.67 2.26 6.96
N GLY A 20 17.97 2.04 7.01
CA GLY A 20 18.57 0.89 7.67
C GLY A 20 18.42 -0.45 6.93
N VAL A 21 17.84 -0.46 5.73
CA VAL A 21 17.69 -1.67 4.90
C VAL A 21 18.68 -1.63 3.74
N ASN A 22 19.33 -2.76 3.45
CA ASN A 22 20.33 -2.93 2.40
C ASN A 22 21.40 -1.81 2.42
N ASN A 23 21.44 -0.96 1.39
CA ASN A 23 22.38 0.15 1.26
C ASN A 23 21.80 1.50 1.72
N SER A 24 20.56 1.56 2.19
CA SER A 24 19.96 2.76 2.72
C SER A 24 20.52 3.09 4.09
N GLY A 25 20.94 4.33 4.27
CA GLY A 25 21.44 4.83 5.57
C GLY A 25 20.35 4.98 6.62
N GLY A 26 20.75 5.35 7.84
CA GLY A 26 19.82 5.55 8.97
C GLY A 26 19.50 4.28 9.72
N PHE A 27 18.44 4.32 10.51
CA PHE A 27 18.00 3.23 11.38
C PHE A 27 16.50 3.05 11.29
N HIS A 28 16.04 1.81 11.45
CA HIS A 28 14.63 1.45 11.55
C HIS A 28 13.96 2.15 12.76
N ASP A 29 12.75 2.64 12.58
CA ASP A 29 12.01 3.43 13.57
C ASP A 29 10.51 3.05 13.62
N ASP A 30 10.23 1.76 13.53
CA ASP A 30 8.90 1.15 13.68
C ASP A 30 7.78 1.82 12.85
N GLY A 31 8.13 2.39 11.70
CA GLY A 31 7.22 3.03 10.74
C GLY A 31 7.14 4.55 10.86
N ASP A 32 7.59 5.15 11.96
CA ASP A 32 7.46 6.58 12.17
C ASP A 32 8.38 7.41 11.25
N SER A 33 9.62 7.00 11.12
CA SER A 33 10.57 7.68 10.24
C SER A 33 10.54 7.11 8.81
N GLU A 34 10.18 5.84 8.60
CA GLU A 34 10.08 5.22 7.28
C GLU A 34 9.04 5.89 6.37
N ARG A 35 8.00 6.51 6.93
CA ARG A 35 7.05 7.32 6.16
C ARG A 35 7.72 8.51 5.45
N LEU A 36 8.82 9.03 5.99
CA LEU A 36 9.59 10.11 5.36
C LEU A 36 10.36 9.60 4.13
N ASP A 37 10.77 8.34 4.14
CA ASP A 37 11.42 7.72 2.98
C ASP A 37 10.43 7.61 1.81
N LEU A 38 9.19 7.22 2.08
CA LEU A 38 8.12 7.19 1.09
C LEU A 38 7.68 8.60 0.66
N ALA A 39 7.67 9.57 1.58
CA ALA A 39 7.39 10.96 1.22
C ALA A 39 8.45 11.50 0.25
N ALA A 40 9.74 11.21 0.48
CA ALA A 40 10.81 11.55 -0.43
C ALA A 40 10.68 10.85 -1.80
N ALA A 41 10.20 9.59 -1.82
CA ALA A 41 9.90 8.90 -3.07
C ALA A 41 8.75 9.57 -3.84
N CYS A 42 7.72 10.09 -3.15
CA CYS A 42 6.67 10.88 -3.78
C CYS A 42 7.21 12.20 -4.37
N GLU A 43 8.08 12.90 -3.66
CA GLU A 43 8.73 14.12 -4.17
C GLU A 43 9.59 13.83 -5.40
N LEU A 44 10.33 12.73 -5.40
CA LEU A 44 11.08 12.28 -6.56
C LEU A 44 10.17 11.94 -7.74
N SER A 45 9.04 11.29 -7.49
CA SER A 45 8.04 10.98 -8.52
C SER A 45 7.50 12.24 -9.18
N ASP A 46 7.14 13.25 -8.39
CA ASP A 46 6.65 14.53 -8.88
C ASP A 46 7.74 15.30 -9.67
N LEU A 47 9.00 15.20 -9.25
CA LEU A 47 10.11 15.80 -9.97
C LEU A 47 10.35 15.16 -11.35
N ILE A 48 10.19 13.83 -11.46
CA ILE A 48 10.40 13.08 -12.70
C ILE A 48 9.19 13.21 -13.63
N ALA A 49 7.99 13.18 -13.10
CA ALA A 49 6.73 13.21 -13.82
C ALA A 49 5.73 14.15 -13.12
N PRO A 50 5.88 15.46 -13.29
CA PRO A 50 5.01 16.46 -12.65
C PRO A 50 3.53 16.25 -12.98
N GLU A 51 2.68 16.47 -11.98
CA GLU A 51 1.21 16.37 -12.09
C GLU A 51 0.66 14.96 -12.37
N VAL A 52 1.52 13.93 -12.43
CA VAL A 52 1.06 12.55 -12.58
C VAL A 52 0.61 12.01 -11.21
N PRO A 53 -0.61 11.46 -11.11
CA PRO A 53 -1.12 10.95 -9.85
C PRO A 53 -0.30 9.76 -9.33
N ILE A 54 -0.06 9.72 -8.02
CA ILE A 54 0.72 8.68 -7.36
C ILE A 54 -0.24 7.67 -6.72
N ILE A 55 -0.05 6.39 -6.97
CA ILE A 55 -0.68 5.31 -6.20
C ILE A 55 0.34 4.78 -5.21
N MET A 56 0.07 5.00 -3.92
CA MET A 56 0.89 4.47 -2.85
C MET A 56 0.61 2.98 -2.65
N THR A 57 1.64 2.15 -2.77
CA THR A 57 1.47 0.70 -2.60
C THR A 57 2.43 0.16 -1.55
N GLY A 58 1.98 -0.82 -0.79
CA GLY A 58 2.83 -1.47 0.20
C GLY A 58 2.35 -2.87 0.55
N TYR A 59 3.28 -3.69 1.03
CA TYR A 59 3.02 -5.04 1.53
C TYR A 59 3.44 -5.13 2.99
N SER A 60 2.62 -5.80 3.81
CA SER A 60 2.90 -6.03 5.23
C SER A 60 3.28 -4.73 5.94
N PHE A 61 4.43 -4.64 6.59
CA PHE A 61 4.96 -3.43 7.22
C PHE A 61 4.91 -2.21 6.28
N GLY A 62 5.35 -2.37 5.03
CA GLY A 62 5.35 -1.29 4.04
C GLY A 62 3.95 -0.75 3.72
N SER A 63 2.90 -1.57 3.85
CA SER A 63 1.52 -1.12 3.68
C SER A 63 1.07 -0.23 4.83
N VAL A 64 1.44 -0.57 6.08
CA VAL A 64 1.15 0.26 7.26
C VAL A 64 1.86 1.61 7.17
N VAL A 65 3.13 1.61 6.74
CA VAL A 65 3.89 2.86 6.52
C VAL A 65 3.22 3.69 5.42
N GLY A 66 2.90 3.09 4.27
CA GLY A 66 2.29 3.77 3.12
C GLY A 66 0.94 4.40 3.43
N LEU A 67 0.10 3.74 4.24
CA LEU A 67 -1.18 4.27 4.71
C LEU A 67 -1.03 5.51 5.61
N ASN A 68 0.15 5.76 6.16
CA ASN A 68 0.46 6.91 7.01
C ASN A 68 1.23 8.02 6.28
N VAL A 69 1.49 7.88 4.99
CA VAL A 69 2.09 8.94 4.18
C VAL A 69 1.01 9.94 3.76
N SER A 70 1.28 11.22 4.00
CA SER A 70 0.45 12.33 3.54
C SER A 70 1.21 13.10 2.47
N ASN A 71 0.71 13.08 1.25
CA ASN A 71 1.24 13.84 0.13
C ASN A 71 0.07 14.24 -0.80
N PRO A 72 0.02 15.46 -1.32
CA PRO A 72 -1.09 15.93 -2.15
C PRO A 72 -1.25 15.15 -3.46
N TRP A 73 -0.18 14.61 -4.01
CA TRP A 73 -0.16 13.86 -5.27
C TRP A 73 -0.60 12.40 -5.14
N ILE A 74 -0.74 11.87 -3.92
CA ILE A 74 -1.28 10.51 -3.74
C ILE A 74 -2.75 10.51 -4.13
N ALA A 75 -3.10 9.82 -5.20
CA ALA A 75 -4.47 9.68 -5.68
C ALA A 75 -5.20 8.48 -5.04
N GLY A 76 -4.48 7.50 -4.49
CA GLY A 76 -5.06 6.34 -3.83
C GLY A 76 -4.01 5.42 -3.21
N TRP A 77 -4.47 4.39 -2.50
CA TRP A 77 -3.60 3.42 -1.81
C TRP A 77 -3.99 1.97 -2.13
N ILE A 78 -2.98 1.12 -2.23
CA ILE A 78 -3.13 -0.34 -2.25
C ILE A 78 -2.30 -0.92 -1.10
N ALA A 79 -2.98 -1.45 -0.09
CA ALA A 79 -2.36 -2.08 1.06
C ALA A 79 -2.49 -3.60 0.98
N VAL A 80 -1.39 -4.31 0.81
CA VAL A 80 -1.37 -5.78 0.73
C VAL A 80 -1.02 -6.35 2.09
N ALA A 81 -1.91 -7.15 2.65
CA ALA A 81 -1.77 -7.80 3.95
C ALA A 81 -1.26 -6.87 5.08
N PRO A 82 -1.90 -5.73 5.33
CA PRO A 82 -1.48 -4.86 6.44
C PRO A 82 -1.70 -5.56 7.78
N PRO A 83 -0.65 -5.72 8.63
CA PRO A 83 -0.82 -6.30 9.95
C PRO A 83 -1.59 -5.33 10.86
N ALA A 84 -2.83 -5.69 11.25
CA ALA A 84 -3.69 -4.81 12.03
C ALA A 84 -3.05 -4.39 13.37
N GLN A 85 -2.30 -5.29 14.01
CA GLN A 85 -1.59 -5.02 15.26
C GLN A 85 -0.46 -3.99 15.12
N MET A 86 0.05 -3.75 13.91
CA MET A 86 1.05 -2.72 13.64
C MET A 86 0.43 -1.35 13.36
N MET A 87 -0.87 -1.29 13.12
CA MET A 87 -1.62 -0.04 13.00
C MET A 87 -1.88 0.53 14.41
N LYS A 88 -0.87 1.17 15.01
CA LYS A 88 -0.92 1.75 16.37
C LYS A 88 -2.06 2.76 16.57
N SER A 89 -2.57 3.31 15.47
CA SER A 89 -3.70 4.25 15.41
C SER A 89 -4.38 4.14 14.05
N VAL A 90 -5.52 4.79 13.89
CA VAL A 90 -6.19 4.90 12.59
C VAL A 90 -5.23 5.60 11.60
N PRO A 91 -4.85 4.97 10.48
CA PRO A 91 -3.92 5.56 9.52
C PRO A 91 -4.45 6.87 8.93
N SER A 92 -3.54 7.76 8.53
CA SER A 92 -3.93 9.05 7.93
C SER A 92 -4.76 8.89 6.66
N ALA A 93 -4.51 7.84 5.88
CA ALA A 93 -5.28 7.51 4.68
C ALA A 93 -6.75 7.14 4.98
N ALA A 94 -7.07 6.61 6.17
CA ALA A 94 -8.40 6.12 6.50
C ALA A 94 -9.51 7.15 6.31
N ASN A 95 -9.26 8.39 6.67
CA ASN A 95 -10.23 9.50 6.57
C ASN A 95 -10.18 10.23 5.22
N SER A 96 -9.25 9.87 4.35
CA SER A 96 -9.16 10.47 3.01
C SER A 96 -10.35 10.04 2.14
N PRO A 97 -10.97 10.93 1.36
CA PRO A 97 -12.00 10.55 0.39
C PRO A 97 -11.42 9.77 -0.81
N ARG A 98 -10.10 9.80 -1.00
CA ARG A 98 -9.42 9.08 -2.09
C ARG A 98 -9.56 7.56 -1.92
N PRO A 99 -9.63 6.79 -3.04
CA PRO A 99 -9.86 5.36 -2.97
C PRO A 99 -8.73 4.59 -2.28
N LYS A 100 -9.09 3.55 -1.55
CA LYS A 100 -8.19 2.59 -0.94
C LYS A 100 -8.62 1.18 -1.27
N ILE A 101 -7.65 0.33 -1.59
CA ILE A 101 -7.86 -1.10 -1.74
C ILE A 101 -6.97 -1.82 -0.73
N VAL A 102 -7.58 -2.69 0.07
CA VAL A 102 -6.88 -3.59 0.99
C VAL A 102 -6.98 -5.01 0.45
N ILE A 103 -5.86 -5.69 0.25
CA ILE A 103 -5.85 -7.12 -0.11
C ILE A 103 -5.63 -7.91 1.16
N ALA A 104 -6.62 -8.72 1.56
CA ALA A 104 -6.59 -9.54 2.76
C ALA A 104 -6.47 -11.02 2.40
N ALA A 105 -5.42 -11.70 2.90
CA ALA A 105 -5.22 -13.12 2.70
C ALA A 105 -6.12 -13.94 3.62
N GLU A 106 -6.72 -15.02 3.08
CA GLU A 106 -7.64 -15.87 3.84
C GLU A 106 -6.96 -16.54 5.04
N HIS A 107 -5.72 -16.95 4.87
CA HIS A 107 -4.93 -17.68 5.89
C HIS A 107 -3.80 -16.82 6.48
N ASP A 108 -4.03 -15.52 6.58
CA ASP A 108 -3.05 -14.61 7.16
C ASP A 108 -2.91 -14.86 8.68
N GLN A 109 -1.68 -15.18 9.11
CA GLN A 109 -1.40 -15.43 10.53
C GLN A 109 -1.25 -14.18 11.37
N PHE A 110 -1.17 -12.99 10.75
CA PHE A 110 -1.04 -11.71 11.46
C PHE A 110 -2.37 -10.96 11.55
N THR A 111 -3.24 -11.12 10.56
CA THR A 111 -4.54 -10.43 10.53
C THR A 111 -5.52 -11.25 9.72
N THR A 112 -6.51 -11.81 10.39
CA THR A 112 -7.58 -12.56 9.73
C THR A 112 -8.44 -11.64 8.86
N PRO A 113 -9.16 -12.16 7.86
CA PRO A 113 -10.10 -11.37 7.06
C PRO A 113 -11.14 -10.62 7.89
N ASP A 114 -11.66 -11.23 8.97
CA ASP A 114 -12.64 -10.59 9.84
C ASP A 114 -12.04 -9.44 10.66
N GLU A 115 -10.83 -9.61 11.18
CA GLU A 115 -10.09 -8.54 11.85
C GLU A 115 -9.79 -7.40 10.88
N MET A 116 -9.40 -7.70 9.64
CA MET A 116 -9.18 -6.69 8.62
C MET A 116 -10.47 -5.95 8.27
N ALA A 117 -11.58 -6.66 8.08
CA ALA A 117 -12.87 -6.06 7.80
C ALA A 117 -13.31 -5.12 8.94
N ALA A 118 -13.11 -5.54 10.19
CA ALA A 118 -13.37 -4.70 11.36
C ALA A 118 -12.47 -3.45 11.39
N ALA A 119 -11.17 -3.61 11.13
CA ALA A 119 -10.19 -2.51 11.15
C ALA A 119 -10.52 -1.41 10.14
N VAL A 120 -10.97 -1.78 8.94
CA VAL A 120 -11.28 -0.80 7.88
C VAL A 120 -12.75 -0.38 7.81
N SER A 121 -13.60 -0.90 8.69
CA SER A 121 -15.07 -0.69 8.64
C SER A 121 -15.49 0.78 8.71
N THR A 122 -14.66 1.63 9.28
CA THR A 122 -14.90 3.09 9.40
C THR A 122 -14.12 3.92 8.37
N TRP A 123 -13.33 3.27 7.51
CA TRP A 123 -12.51 4.00 6.54
C TRP A 123 -13.37 4.54 5.39
N SER A 124 -13.12 5.76 4.99
CA SER A 124 -13.77 6.36 3.82
C SER A 124 -13.25 5.71 2.54
N ASN A 125 -14.14 5.37 1.61
CA ASN A 125 -13.81 4.88 0.26
C ASN A 125 -12.75 3.77 0.27
N CYS A 126 -13.03 2.68 1.00
CA CYS A 126 -12.13 1.53 1.14
C CYS A 126 -12.80 0.25 0.66
N GLU A 127 -12.19 -0.44 -0.28
CA GLU A 127 -12.57 -1.76 -0.76
C GLU A 127 -11.63 -2.83 -0.17
N ILE A 128 -12.18 -4.00 0.17
CA ILE A 128 -11.39 -5.18 0.53
C ILE A 128 -11.45 -6.19 -0.61
N ILE A 129 -10.30 -6.62 -1.10
CA ILE A 129 -10.16 -7.75 -2.00
C ILE A 129 -9.70 -8.95 -1.16
N SER A 130 -10.56 -9.95 -1.03
CA SER A 130 -10.18 -11.21 -0.40
C SER A 130 -9.28 -12.04 -1.32
N ALA A 131 -8.27 -12.68 -0.75
CA ALA A 131 -7.35 -13.60 -1.44
C ALA A 131 -7.54 -15.03 -0.93
N PRO A 132 -8.48 -15.82 -1.55
CA PRO A 132 -8.78 -17.17 -1.10
C PRO A 132 -7.57 -18.11 -1.26
N GLY A 133 -7.35 -18.98 -0.25
CA GLY A 133 -6.24 -19.96 -0.24
C GLY A 133 -4.84 -19.34 -0.12
N VAL A 134 -4.75 -18.04 0.17
CA VAL A 134 -3.48 -17.32 0.27
C VAL A 134 -3.16 -17.06 1.74
N ASP A 135 -1.90 -17.24 2.12
CA ASP A 135 -1.36 -16.85 3.42
C ASP A 135 -0.65 -15.47 3.34
N HIS A 136 -0.10 -15.02 4.46
CA HIS A 136 0.59 -13.73 4.53
C HIS A 136 1.70 -13.57 3.49
N SER A 137 2.38 -14.66 3.10
CA SER A 137 3.54 -14.59 2.19
C SER A 137 3.19 -14.25 0.75
N PHE A 138 1.91 -14.43 0.35
CA PHE A 138 1.46 -14.26 -1.04
C PHE A 138 2.32 -15.02 -2.05
N ALA A 139 2.79 -16.22 -1.67
CA ALA A 139 3.60 -17.07 -2.55
C ALA A 139 2.84 -17.49 -3.83
N VAL A 140 1.51 -17.46 -3.79
CA VAL A 140 0.64 -17.74 -4.93
C VAL A 140 -0.31 -16.56 -5.19
N ASN A 141 -0.73 -16.40 -6.43
CA ASN A 141 -1.72 -15.40 -6.88
C ASN A 141 -1.32 -13.92 -6.71
N ALA A 142 -0.14 -13.59 -6.19
CA ALA A 142 0.28 -12.21 -5.96
C ALA A 142 0.16 -11.33 -7.21
N ALA A 143 0.63 -11.82 -8.38
CA ALA A 143 0.59 -11.06 -9.63
C ALA A 143 -0.85 -10.74 -10.07
N SER A 144 -1.74 -11.72 -10.02
CA SER A 144 -3.16 -11.56 -10.38
C SER A 144 -3.88 -10.59 -9.44
N LEU A 145 -3.65 -10.72 -8.13
CA LEU A 145 -4.26 -9.85 -7.11
C LEU A 145 -3.76 -8.40 -7.23
N CYS A 146 -2.46 -8.21 -7.43
CA CYS A 146 -1.88 -6.87 -7.63
C CYS A 146 -2.41 -6.22 -8.92
N ASN A 147 -2.50 -6.98 -10.01
CA ASN A 147 -3.06 -6.48 -11.26
C ASN A 147 -4.53 -6.09 -11.09
N THR A 148 -5.34 -6.93 -10.45
CA THR A 148 -6.75 -6.65 -10.18
C THR A 148 -6.92 -5.39 -9.33
N ALA A 149 -6.16 -5.27 -8.25
CA ALA A 149 -6.24 -4.11 -7.36
C ALA A 149 -5.83 -2.81 -8.09
N LEU A 150 -4.72 -2.86 -8.82
CA LEU A 150 -4.23 -1.69 -9.53
C LEU A 150 -5.19 -1.26 -10.64
N SER A 151 -5.73 -2.21 -11.45
CA SER A 151 -6.72 -1.91 -12.48
C SER A 151 -7.97 -1.23 -11.91
N ARG A 152 -8.54 -1.77 -10.82
CA ARG A 152 -9.72 -1.18 -10.17
C ARG A 152 -9.45 0.21 -9.61
N LEU A 153 -8.28 0.41 -9.01
CA LEU A 153 -7.93 1.72 -8.47
C LEU A 153 -7.77 2.74 -9.60
N LEU A 154 -7.10 2.38 -10.71
CA LEU A 154 -6.95 3.23 -11.90
C LEU A 154 -8.29 3.63 -12.49
N GLU A 155 -9.25 2.71 -12.60
CA GLU A 155 -10.62 3.01 -13.06
C GLU A 155 -11.35 4.00 -12.15
N THR A 156 -11.01 4.02 -10.86
CA THR A 156 -11.66 4.90 -9.88
C THR A 156 -11.09 6.32 -9.89
N ILE A 157 -9.80 6.47 -10.25
CA ILE A 157 -9.12 7.79 -10.23
C ILE A 157 -9.03 8.46 -11.60
N SER A 158 -9.52 7.79 -12.67
CA SER A 158 -9.55 8.28 -14.06
C SER A 158 -10.70 9.33 -14.33
#